data_0338dbe90365361cb4a2f06f9da0b762
#
_entry.id   0338dbe90365361cb4a2f06f9da0b762
#
_cell.length_a   1.000
_cell.length_b   1.000
_cell.length_c   1.000
_cell.angle_alpha   90.00
_cell.angle_beta   90.00
_cell.angle_gamma   90.00
#
_symmetry.space_group_name_H-M   'P 1'
#
loop_
_entity.id
_entity.type
_entity.pdbx_description
1 polymer ?
#
loop_
_entity_poly.entity_id
_entity_poly.type
_entity_poly.pdbx_seq_one_letter_code
_entity_poly.pdbx_strand_id
1 'polypeptide(L)'
;MSNEKTNYGALFTLITVFFFWGFIAAGNSVFIPFCKHYFELDQFQSQLIDFAFYFAYYVGALVLFIIGTGKGSDPVAKWGYKNSIVYGLLFSAIGAGAMIISVYNNVFTGMLFGLFIVALGFSLQQTAANPFMISLGDESTGSNRISLGGGINSLGTTIGPLVVALALFGSASVSEEDIQSLGLDKVILLYICVGLLFVGIAALFGFSKKLPSGKNEEKIEGASKALRSLLIITGLLIVCFAPVFSSYKSEKAIQILNKEEQIKKLESLVSNSNTIAILENDIIKLREPLEQERMVWLSLGLAVVVIGLLVSLSRSKKNPTGWGAMQYPQLILGMLAIFIYVGVEVAVGSNLGEYLKHQMNLNASQIAPYAALYWGSLMIGRWASAIHAFELKEKTKHILTIVVPLVAFGIVLGLTSLAGHDVSNLYAYIVCVVIQIVGFYLGKNKPARTLMIFSLLGLIATVIGFTTVGIVSVYALLSVGLFCSIMWPCIFSLSLGGLGKYQAQGSAFLIMMILGGAIIPPLQGKLSDIIGIQPSFIIGSICFIYLTVFAFIVKRMLNKQGLNFE
;
A
#
# COMPACT_ATOMS: atom_id res chain seq x y z
N MET A 1 23.36 16.37 -18.87
CA MET A 1 22.49 16.24 -17.67
C MET A 1 22.52 17.60 -17.00
N SER A 2 21.40 18.32 -16.98
CA SER A 2 21.28 19.61 -16.30
C SER A 2 21.39 19.34 -14.78
N ASN A 3 22.37 19.94 -14.16
CA ASN A 3 22.55 19.90 -12.69
C ASN A 3 21.47 20.84 -12.07
N GLU A 4 20.21 20.49 -12.20
CA GLU A 4 19.13 21.27 -11.63
C GLU A 4 19.13 21.11 -10.11
N LYS A 5 19.31 22.24 -9.40
CA LYS A 5 19.25 22.26 -7.95
C LYS A 5 17.84 21.90 -7.46
N THR A 6 17.77 21.09 -6.42
CA THR A 6 16.50 20.71 -5.79
C THR A 6 15.75 21.95 -5.26
N ASN A 7 14.49 22.09 -5.66
CA ASN A 7 13.61 23.14 -5.12
C ASN A 7 13.07 22.74 -3.74
N TYR A 8 13.86 22.98 -2.71
CA TYR A 8 13.50 22.62 -1.33
C TYR A 8 12.22 23.30 -0.84
N GLY A 9 11.94 24.54 -1.26
CA GLY A 9 10.73 25.24 -0.85
C GLY A 9 9.44 24.55 -1.35
N ALA A 10 9.45 24.07 -2.60
CA ALA A 10 8.37 23.27 -3.15
C ALA A 10 8.33 21.87 -2.51
N LEU A 11 9.49 21.25 -2.32
CA LEU A 11 9.62 19.92 -1.74
C LEU A 11 9.03 19.84 -0.34
N PHE A 12 9.39 20.77 0.56
CA PHE A 12 8.87 20.83 1.94
C PHE A 12 7.36 21.12 1.98
N THR A 13 6.84 21.92 1.04
CA THR A 13 5.40 22.11 0.93
C THR A 13 4.72 20.82 0.46
N LEU A 14 5.29 20.13 -0.53
CA LEU A 14 4.69 18.93 -1.12
C LEU A 14 4.63 17.76 -0.12
N ILE A 15 5.66 17.57 0.72
CA ILE A 15 5.67 16.46 1.68
C ILE A 15 4.61 16.57 2.77
N THR A 16 4.01 17.75 3.00
CA THR A 16 2.90 17.88 3.96
C THR A 16 1.69 17.06 3.54
N VAL A 17 1.40 16.95 2.24
CA VAL A 17 0.29 16.10 1.77
C VAL A 17 0.57 14.62 2.01
N PHE A 18 1.83 14.20 1.89
CA PHE A 18 2.22 12.82 2.21
C PHE A 18 2.02 12.46 3.68
N PHE A 19 2.32 13.41 4.60
CA PHE A 19 2.02 13.23 6.02
C PHE A 19 0.55 12.94 6.25
N PHE A 20 -0.32 13.77 5.69
CA PHE A 20 -1.76 13.64 5.89
C PHE A 20 -2.36 12.41 5.22
N TRP A 21 -1.81 11.92 4.11
CA TRP A 21 -2.24 10.62 3.57
C TRP A 21 -2.02 9.49 4.56
N GLY A 22 -0.81 9.43 5.14
CA GLY A 22 -0.49 8.42 6.14
C GLY A 22 -1.35 8.57 7.40
N PHE A 23 -1.47 9.78 7.90
CA PHE A 23 -2.24 10.10 9.10
C PHE A 23 -3.72 9.71 8.95
N ILE A 24 -4.35 10.06 7.83
CA ILE A 24 -5.77 9.78 7.58
C ILE A 24 -5.99 8.29 7.31
N ALA A 25 -5.12 7.65 6.51
CA ALA A 25 -5.20 6.22 6.25
C ALA A 25 -5.09 5.39 7.55
N ALA A 26 -4.27 5.85 8.50
CA ALA A 26 -4.12 5.20 9.79
C ALA A 26 -5.37 5.29 10.68
N GLY A 27 -6.24 6.27 10.45
CA GLY A 27 -7.55 6.36 11.11
C GLY A 27 -8.45 5.14 10.85
N ASN A 28 -8.25 4.45 9.73
CA ASN A 28 -8.99 3.21 9.41
C ASN A 28 -8.71 2.10 10.43
N SER A 29 -7.58 2.10 11.11
CA SER A 29 -7.27 1.10 12.16
C SER A 29 -8.23 1.17 13.36
N VAL A 30 -8.82 2.33 13.62
CA VAL A 30 -9.88 2.51 14.63
C VAL A 30 -11.25 2.38 14.00
N PHE A 31 -11.43 2.88 12.78
CA PHE A 31 -12.70 2.91 12.08
C PHE A 31 -13.24 1.53 11.68
N ILE A 32 -12.37 0.62 11.20
CA ILE A 32 -12.79 -0.72 10.77
C ILE A 32 -13.32 -1.56 11.94
N PRO A 33 -12.63 -1.69 13.09
CA PRO A 33 -13.14 -2.38 14.27
C PRO A 33 -14.45 -1.75 14.80
N PHE A 34 -14.54 -0.41 14.81
CA PHE A 34 -15.77 0.29 15.17
C PHE A 34 -16.93 -0.10 14.26
N CYS A 35 -16.77 -0.03 12.93
CA CYS A 35 -17.82 -0.41 11.98
C CYS A 35 -18.22 -1.88 12.14
N LYS A 36 -17.24 -2.77 12.34
CA LYS A 36 -17.48 -4.20 12.53
C LYS A 36 -18.39 -4.46 13.72
N HIS A 37 -18.14 -3.78 14.84
CA HIS A 37 -18.94 -3.93 16.05
C HIS A 37 -20.29 -3.23 15.91
N TYR A 38 -20.30 -1.95 15.51
CA TYR A 38 -21.50 -1.11 15.50
C TYR A 38 -22.57 -1.58 14.51
N PHE A 39 -22.17 -2.05 13.34
CA PHE A 39 -23.07 -2.55 12.29
C PHE A 39 -23.20 -4.08 12.28
N GLU A 40 -22.62 -4.76 13.28
CA GLU A 40 -22.60 -6.24 13.34
C GLU A 40 -22.11 -6.87 12.03
N LEU A 41 -21.03 -6.29 11.44
CA LEU A 41 -20.54 -6.70 10.14
C LEU A 41 -19.96 -8.11 10.17
N ASP A 42 -20.33 -8.91 9.18
CA ASP A 42 -19.65 -10.16 8.93
C ASP A 42 -18.21 -9.94 8.39
N GLN A 43 -17.45 -11.02 8.28
CA GLN A 43 -16.05 -10.96 7.82
C GLN A 43 -15.95 -10.39 6.39
N PHE A 44 -16.89 -10.71 5.53
CA PHE A 44 -16.92 -10.20 4.16
C PHE A 44 -17.18 -8.69 4.13
N GLN A 45 -18.17 -8.23 4.87
CA GLN A 45 -18.52 -6.80 4.94
C GLN A 45 -17.36 -5.97 5.49
N SER A 46 -16.63 -6.50 6.48
CA SER A 46 -15.43 -5.84 7.03
C SER A 46 -14.32 -5.72 5.99
N GLN A 47 -14.11 -6.75 5.16
CA GLN A 47 -13.11 -6.73 4.07
C GLN A 47 -13.50 -5.79 2.93
N LEU A 48 -14.79 -5.50 2.74
CA LEU A 48 -15.23 -4.52 1.72
C LEU A 48 -14.67 -3.12 1.96
N ILE A 49 -14.34 -2.77 3.21
CA ILE A 49 -13.77 -1.45 3.55
C ILE A 49 -12.40 -1.30 2.89
N ASP A 50 -11.52 -2.26 3.10
CA ASP A 50 -10.19 -2.24 2.48
C ASP A 50 -10.27 -2.40 0.96
N PHE A 51 -11.13 -3.30 0.48
CA PHE A 51 -11.34 -3.48 -0.96
C PHE A 51 -11.81 -2.18 -1.63
N ALA A 52 -12.80 -1.48 -1.05
CA ALA A 52 -13.29 -0.22 -1.59
C ALA A 52 -12.17 0.82 -1.71
N PHE A 53 -11.27 0.87 -0.72
CA PHE A 53 -10.14 1.79 -0.70
C PHE A 53 -9.13 1.48 -1.82
N TYR A 54 -8.64 0.24 -1.93
CA TYR A 54 -7.67 -0.15 -2.97
C TYR A 54 -8.28 -0.10 -4.38
N PHE A 55 -9.54 -0.50 -4.52
CA PHE A 55 -10.25 -0.47 -5.79
C PHE A 55 -10.47 0.96 -6.30
N ALA A 56 -10.68 1.92 -5.41
CA ALA A 56 -10.80 3.32 -5.78
C ALA A 56 -9.54 3.87 -6.46
N TYR A 57 -8.34 3.44 -6.06
CA TYR A 57 -7.11 3.84 -6.75
C TYR A 57 -7.09 3.37 -8.19
N TYR A 58 -7.50 2.12 -8.42
CA TYR A 58 -7.60 1.56 -9.77
C TYR A 58 -8.61 2.31 -10.62
N VAL A 59 -9.82 2.49 -10.10
CA VAL A 59 -10.91 3.18 -10.81
C VAL A 59 -10.55 4.65 -11.07
N GLY A 60 -10.03 5.37 -10.08
CA GLY A 60 -9.64 6.77 -10.21
C GLY A 60 -8.59 6.99 -11.30
N ALA A 61 -7.54 6.19 -11.30
CA ALA A 61 -6.50 6.27 -12.33
C ALA A 61 -7.02 5.86 -13.72
N LEU A 62 -7.90 4.85 -13.81
CA LEU A 62 -8.53 4.43 -15.07
C LEU A 62 -9.44 5.54 -15.63
N VAL A 63 -10.25 6.17 -14.80
CA VAL A 63 -11.13 7.29 -15.20
C VAL A 63 -10.31 8.47 -15.73
N LEU A 64 -9.23 8.85 -15.04
CA LEU A 64 -8.31 9.90 -15.53
C LEU A 64 -7.75 9.54 -16.90
N PHE A 65 -7.36 8.29 -17.10
CA PHE A 65 -6.83 7.83 -18.38
C PHE A 65 -7.88 7.83 -19.49
N ILE A 66 -9.12 7.40 -19.21
CA ILE A 66 -10.24 7.42 -20.17
C ILE A 66 -10.51 8.87 -20.63
N ILE A 67 -10.60 9.82 -19.68
CA ILE A 67 -10.82 11.24 -19.98
C ILE A 67 -9.69 11.80 -20.85
N GLY A 68 -8.44 11.44 -20.53
CA GLY A 68 -7.25 11.88 -21.27
C GLY A 68 -7.21 11.34 -22.69
N THR A 69 -7.48 10.04 -22.85
CA THR A 69 -7.44 9.38 -24.17
C THR A 69 -8.48 9.95 -25.13
N GLY A 70 -9.68 10.30 -24.63
CA GLY A 70 -10.73 10.90 -25.45
C GLY A 70 -10.41 12.34 -25.92
N LYS A 71 -9.53 13.06 -25.23
CA LYS A 71 -9.18 14.46 -25.51
C LYS A 71 -7.78 14.64 -26.13
N GLY A 72 -7.00 13.56 -26.34
CA GLY A 72 -5.61 13.62 -26.81
C GLY A 72 -4.68 14.44 -25.91
N SER A 73 -5.01 14.54 -24.62
CA SER A 73 -4.24 15.27 -23.61
C SER A 73 -4.38 14.60 -22.24
N ASP A 74 -3.30 14.55 -21.47
CA ASP A 74 -3.37 14.06 -20.09
C ASP A 74 -4.01 15.12 -19.18
N PRO A 75 -5.10 14.81 -18.45
CA PRO A 75 -5.76 15.77 -17.57
C PRO A 75 -4.84 16.31 -16.48
N VAL A 76 -4.02 15.44 -15.87
CA VAL A 76 -3.10 15.81 -14.79
C VAL A 76 -1.99 16.73 -15.31
N ALA A 77 -1.44 16.42 -16.49
CA ALA A 77 -0.44 17.27 -17.14
C ALA A 77 -1.03 18.64 -17.51
N LYS A 78 -2.27 18.67 -18.03
CA LYS A 78 -2.97 19.90 -18.43
C LYS A 78 -3.33 20.79 -17.23
N TRP A 79 -3.87 20.21 -16.15
CA TRP A 79 -4.19 20.97 -14.93
C TRP A 79 -2.92 21.39 -14.20
N GLY A 80 -1.84 20.63 -14.37
CA GLY A 80 -0.59 20.73 -13.64
C GLY A 80 -0.65 19.97 -12.32
N TYR A 81 0.50 19.52 -11.86
CA TYR A 81 0.59 18.69 -10.65
C TYR A 81 0.02 19.39 -9.41
N LYS A 82 0.33 20.69 -9.23
CA LYS A 82 -0.18 21.50 -8.12
C LYS A 82 -1.70 21.49 -8.06
N ASN A 83 -2.37 21.84 -9.17
CA ASN A 83 -3.82 21.93 -9.21
C ASN A 83 -4.48 20.55 -9.12
N SER A 84 -3.87 19.52 -9.69
CA SER A 84 -4.37 18.14 -9.59
C SER A 84 -4.40 17.67 -8.13
N ILE A 85 -3.38 18.02 -7.32
CA ILE A 85 -3.36 17.74 -5.90
C ILE A 85 -4.48 18.50 -5.18
N VAL A 86 -4.68 19.79 -5.49
CA VAL A 86 -5.78 20.59 -4.90
C VAL A 86 -7.14 19.99 -5.23
N TYR A 87 -7.38 19.61 -6.50
CA TYR A 87 -8.64 18.98 -6.90
C TYR A 87 -8.86 17.63 -6.20
N GLY A 88 -7.80 16.82 -6.08
CA GLY A 88 -7.87 15.57 -5.35
C GLY A 88 -8.21 15.76 -3.86
N LEU A 89 -7.62 16.76 -3.21
CA LEU A 89 -7.92 17.11 -1.80
C LEU A 89 -9.36 17.57 -1.63
N LEU A 90 -9.86 18.44 -2.51
CA LEU A 90 -11.26 18.89 -2.48
C LEU A 90 -12.22 17.74 -2.74
N PHE A 91 -11.87 16.81 -3.64
CA PHE A 91 -12.67 15.62 -3.89
C PHE A 91 -12.70 14.69 -2.68
N SER A 92 -11.56 14.53 -1.98
CA SER A 92 -11.51 13.80 -0.71
C SER A 92 -12.34 14.49 0.40
N ALA A 93 -12.39 15.83 0.42
CA ALA A 93 -13.25 16.57 1.36
C ALA A 93 -14.74 16.30 1.10
N ILE A 94 -15.17 16.19 -0.17
CA ILE A 94 -16.53 15.78 -0.53
C ILE A 94 -16.82 14.37 -0.02
N GLY A 95 -15.85 13.45 -0.15
CA GLY A 95 -15.96 12.09 0.39
C GLY A 95 -16.13 12.08 1.92
N ALA A 96 -15.37 12.91 2.63
CA ALA A 96 -15.53 13.07 4.08
C ALA A 96 -16.93 13.60 4.44
N GLY A 97 -17.48 14.55 3.66
CA GLY A 97 -18.86 15.01 3.80
C GLY A 97 -19.89 13.89 3.58
N ALA A 98 -19.68 13.04 2.56
CA ALA A 98 -20.53 11.87 2.33
C ALA A 98 -20.45 10.86 3.49
N MET A 99 -19.27 10.68 4.11
CA MET A 99 -19.10 9.88 5.32
C MET A 99 -19.94 10.44 6.48
N ILE A 100 -19.89 11.75 6.75
CA ILE A 100 -20.65 12.40 7.81
C ILE A 100 -22.15 12.15 7.63
N ILE A 101 -22.68 12.38 6.42
CA ILE A 101 -24.09 12.16 6.10
C ILE A 101 -24.47 10.68 6.32
N SER A 102 -23.62 9.76 5.91
CA SER A 102 -23.86 8.32 6.02
C SER A 102 -23.81 7.82 7.46
N VAL A 103 -22.88 8.33 8.27
CA VAL A 103 -22.80 8.06 9.71
C VAL A 103 -24.05 8.59 10.42
N TYR A 104 -24.45 9.84 10.12
CA TYR A 104 -25.64 10.46 10.70
C TYR A 104 -26.92 9.65 10.41
N ASN A 105 -27.06 9.13 9.18
CA ASN A 105 -28.20 8.31 8.79
C ASN A 105 -28.04 6.81 9.12
N ASN A 106 -26.94 6.42 9.75
CA ASN A 106 -26.64 5.03 10.12
C ASN A 106 -26.65 4.05 8.92
N VAL A 107 -26.06 4.44 7.78
CA VAL A 107 -26.06 3.67 6.53
C VAL A 107 -24.65 3.20 6.18
N PHE A 108 -24.34 1.93 6.44
CA PHE A 108 -23.01 1.35 6.18
C PHE A 108 -22.59 1.45 4.70
N THR A 109 -23.47 1.12 3.75
CA THR A 109 -23.17 1.24 2.31
C THR A 109 -22.84 2.67 1.88
N GLY A 110 -23.47 3.66 2.51
CA GLY A 110 -23.15 5.06 2.30
C GLY A 110 -21.75 5.41 2.81
N MET A 111 -21.35 4.84 3.94
CA MET A 111 -20.00 5.01 4.50
C MET A 111 -18.94 4.41 3.57
N LEU A 112 -19.17 3.21 3.02
CA LEU A 112 -18.28 2.61 2.01
C LEU A 112 -18.17 3.51 0.77
N PHE A 113 -19.27 4.09 0.32
CA PHE A 113 -19.27 5.02 -0.81
C PHE A 113 -18.50 6.31 -0.50
N GLY A 114 -18.67 6.88 0.68
CA GLY A 114 -17.91 8.04 1.14
C GLY A 114 -16.41 7.76 1.19
N LEU A 115 -16.00 6.61 1.74
CA LEU A 115 -14.61 6.16 1.77
C LEU A 115 -14.05 5.96 0.36
N PHE A 116 -14.84 5.38 -0.54
CA PHE A 116 -14.48 5.22 -1.95
C PHE A 116 -14.21 6.58 -2.62
N ILE A 117 -15.04 7.60 -2.37
CA ILE A 117 -14.82 8.97 -2.87
C ILE A 117 -13.54 9.58 -2.30
N VAL A 118 -13.26 9.43 -1.00
CA VAL A 118 -12.00 9.87 -0.38
C VAL A 118 -10.82 9.26 -1.11
N ALA A 119 -10.86 7.96 -1.37
CA ALA A 119 -9.78 7.22 -2.01
C ALA A 119 -9.63 7.54 -3.51
N LEU A 120 -10.71 7.88 -4.23
CA LEU A 120 -10.63 8.44 -5.58
C LEU A 120 -9.85 9.77 -5.58
N GLY A 121 -10.08 10.64 -4.59
CA GLY A 121 -9.29 11.86 -4.41
C GLY A 121 -7.81 11.55 -4.17
N PHE A 122 -7.50 10.53 -3.36
CA PHE A 122 -6.12 10.07 -3.14
C PHE A 122 -5.48 9.53 -4.41
N SER A 123 -6.22 8.81 -5.26
CA SER A 123 -5.74 8.35 -6.56
C SER A 123 -5.24 9.51 -7.43
N LEU A 124 -6.03 10.59 -7.54
CA LEU A 124 -5.64 11.79 -8.29
C LEU A 124 -4.41 12.48 -7.65
N GLN A 125 -4.42 12.63 -6.33
CA GLN A 125 -3.30 13.24 -5.61
C GLN A 125 -2.00 12.48 -5.82
N GLN A 126 -2.00 11.16 -5.67
CA GLN A 126 -0.79 10.33 -5.83
C GLN A 126 -0.32 10.26 -7.29
N THR A 127 -1.26 10.24 -8.25
CA THR A 127 -0.93 10.32 -9.68
C THR A 127 -0.13 11.59 -10.01
N ALA A 128 -0.45 12.71 -9.35
CA ALA A 128 0.24 13.98 -9.55
C ALA A 128 1.50 14.13 -8.68
N ALA A 129 1.47 13.69 -7.41
CA ALA A 129 2.51 14.00 -6.45
C ALA A 129 3.83 13.24 -6.71
N ASN A 130 3.77 11.97 -7.15
CA ASN A 130 5.00 11.21 -7.41
C ASN A 130 5.84 11.79 -8.57
N PRO A 131 5.30 12.06 -9.78
CA PRO A 131 6.06 12.73 -10.81
C PRO A 131 6.43 14.17 -10.44
N PHE A 132 5.61 14.86 -9.64
CA PHE A 132 5.96 16.17 -9.12
C PHE A 132 7.21 16.12 -8.23
N MET A 133 7.33 15.14 -7.33
CA MET A 133 8.55 14.92 -6.54
C MET A 133 9.78 14.71 -7.41
N ILE A 134 9.66 13.96 -8.52
CA ILE A 134 10.75 13.74 -9.47
C ILE A 134 11.13 15.05 -10.16
N SER A 135 10.18 15.87 -10.57
CA SER A 135 10.40 17.11 -11.32
C SER A 135 10.99 18.27 -10.49
N LEU A 136 11.07 18.13 -9.16
CA LEU A 136 11.61 19.19 -8.28
C LEU A 136 13.15 19.24 -8.20
N GLY A 137 13.86 18.51 -9.04
CA GLY A 137 15.34 18.48 -9.12
C GLY A 137 15.82 17.41 -10.08
N ASP A 138 17.10 17.04 -10.02
CA ASP A 138 17.71 16.05 -10.91
C ASP A 138 16.98 14.69 -10.85
N GLU A 139 16.69 14.10 -12.03
CA GLU A 139 15.96 12.83 -12.14
C GLU A 139 16.69 11.67 -11.43
N SER A 140 18.04 11.68 -11.39
CA SER A 140 18.83 10.64 -10.74
C SER A 140 18.59 10.55 -9.22
N THR A 141 18.16 11.65 -8.58
CA THR A 141 17.79 11.72 -7.16
C THR A 141 16.27 11.70 -6.92
N GLY A 142 15.49 11.48 -7.96
CA GLY A 142 14.03 11.44 -7.90
C GLY A 142 13.50 10.41 -6.89
N SER A 143 14.09 9.21 -6.86
CA SER A 143 13.74 8.16 -5.89
C SER A 143 13.95 8.60 -4.44
N ASN A 144 14.99 9.38 -4.15
CA ASN A 144 15.26 9.88 -2.79
C ASN A 144 14.24 10.93 -2.36
N ARG A 145 13.78 11.80 -3.29
CA ARG A 145 12.68 12.74 -3.00
C ARG A 145 11.36 12.02 -2.76
N ILE A 146 11.03 11.00 -3.56
CA ILE A 146 9.86 10.15 -3.29
C ILE A 146 10.01 9.43 -1.95
N SER A 147 11.22 8.94 -1.59
CA SER A 147 11.51 8.34 -0.29
C SER A 147 11.26 9.32 0.86
N LEU A 148 11.62 10.59 0.69
CA LEU A 148 11.34 11.63 1.70
C LEU A 148 9.83 11.78 1.91
N GLY A 149 9.05 11.91 0.84
CA GLY A 149 7.59 11.95 0.93
C GLY A 149 7.02 10.70 1.59
N GLY A 150 7.44 9.52 1.12
CA GLY A 150 7.02 8.23 1.69
C GLY A 150 7.43 8.05 3.16
N GLY A 151 8.59 8.57 3.57
CA GLY A 151 9.05 8.54 4.96
C GLY A 151 8.20 9.44 5.88
N ILE A 152 7.80 10.59 5.39
CA ILE A 152 6.87 11.50 6.09
C ILE A 152 5.45 10.90 6.13
N ASN A 153 5.03 10.23 5.07
CA ASN A 153 3.79 9.45 5.06
C ASN A 153 3.82 8.36 6.14
N SER A 154 4.91 7.59 6.24
CA SER A 154 5.06 6.54 7.24
C SER A 154 5.09 7.10 8.68
N LEU A 155 5.66 8.29 8.89
CA LEU A 155 5.54 8.98 10.17
C LEU A 155 4.07 9.30 10.49
N GLY A 156 3.30 9.77 9.51
CA GLY A 156 1.86 9.99 9.64
C GLY A 156 1.11 8.72 10.02
N THR A 157 1.41 7.59 9.35
CA THR A 157 0.78 6.29 9.69
C THR A 157 1.15 5.78 11.08
N THR A 158 2.35 6.07 11.56
CA THR A 158 2.82 5.65 12.88
C THR A 158 2.20 6.49 14.00
N ILE A 159 2.05 7.81 13.79
CA ILE A 159 1.50 8.74 14.79
C ILE A 159 -0.03 8.78 14.73
N GLY A 160 -0.62 8.55 13.56
CA GLY A 160 -2.05 8.69 13.31
C GLY A 160 -2.95 7.94 14.31
N PRO A 161 -2.77 6.63 14.51
CA PRO A 161 -3.57 5.86 15.46
C PRO A 161 -3.49 6.42 16.87
N LEU A 162 -2.29 6.85 17.31
CA LEU A 162 -2.07 7.44 18.63
C LEU A 162 -2.83 8.76 18.81
N VAL A 163 -2.76 9.65 17.82
CA VAL A 163 -3.46 10.93 17.86
C VAL A 163 -4.97 10.75 17.79
N VAL A 164 -5.45 9.84 16.93
CA VAL A 164 -6.87 9.51 16.82
C VAL A 164 -7.37 8.90 18.15
N ALA A 165 -6.60 7.98 18.75
CA ALA A 165 -6.94 7.40 20.05
C ALA A 165 -7.05 8.46 21.15
N LEU A 166 -6.05 9.34 21.27
CA LEU A 166 -6.08 10.46 22.21
C LEU A 166 -7.26 11.40 21.98
N ALA A 167 -7.58 11.71 20.73
CA ALA A 167 -8.69 12.60 20.38
C ALA A 167 -10.08 12.00 20.69
N LEU A 168 -10.26 10.71 20.45
CA LEU A 168 -11.56 10.04 20.61
C LEU A 168 -11.78 9.49 22.02
N PHE A 169 -10.74 8.97 22.67
CA PHE A 169 -10.84 8.24 23.94
C PHE A 169 -10.13 8.96 25.10
N GLY A 170 -9.29 9.98 24.82
CA GLY A 170 -8.49 10.65 25.84
C GLY A 170 -7.30 9.82 26.35
N SER A 171 -7.03 8.67 25.74
CA SER A 171 -5.94 7.75 26.08
C SER A 171 -5.20 7.30 24.84
N ALA A 172 -3.90 7.03 24.96
CA ALA A 172 -3.08 6.48 23.87
C ALA A 172 -3.27 4.97 23.72
N SER A 173 -3.60 4.28 24.80
CA SER A 173 -3.96 2.85 24.77
C SER A 173 -5.49 2.72 24.69
N VAL A 174 -5.97 2.00 23.69
CA VAL A 174 -7.40 1.81 23.42
C VAL A 174 -7.70 0.32 23.57
N SER A 175 -8.63 -0.01 24.43
CA SER A 175 -9.16 -1.37 24.59
C SER A 175 -10.27 -1.65 23.56
N GLU A 176 -10.61 -2.92 23.36
CA GLU A 176 -11.77 -3.29 22.55
C GLU A 176 -13.08 -2.72 23.12
N GLU A 177 -13.17 -2.63 24.45
CA GLU A 177 -14.32 -2.06 25.16
C GLU A 177 -14.46 -0.56 24.87
N ASP A 178 -13.35 0.19 24.79
CA ASP A 178 -13.37 1.60 24.41
C ASP A 178 -13.91 1.79 23.00
N ILE A 179 -13.50 0.95 22.05
CA ILE A 179 -13.98 1.00 20.67
C ILE A 179 -15.48 0.67 20.61
N GLN A 180 -15.92 -0.32 21.36
CA GLN A 180 -17.34 -0.73 21.44
C GLN A 180 -18.23 0.37 22.03
N SER A 181 -17.71 1.16 22.96
CA SER A 181 -18.43 2.26 23.61
C SER A 181 -18.45 3.57 22.82
N LEU A 182 -17.74 3.61 21.65
CA LEU A 182 -17.63 4.83 20.83
C LEU A 182 -18.98 5.24 20.24
N GLY A 183 -19.42 6.45 20.54
CA GLY A 183 -20.64 7.01 19.95
C GLY A 183 -20.45 7.52 18.52
N LEU A 184 -21.51 7.51 17.72
CA LEU A 184 -21.53 8.03 16.35
C LEU A 184 -21.16 9.52 16.25
N ASP A 185 -21.48 10.31 17.27
CA ASP A 185 -21.14 11.73 17.39
C ASP A 185 -19.61 11.97 17.30
N LYS A 186 -18.83 11.14 17.97
CA LYS A 186 -17.36 11.21 17.91
C LYS A 186 -16.82 10.82 16.54
N VAL A 187 -17.43 9.84 15.87
CA VAL A 187 -17.07 9.47 14.50
C VAL A 187 -17.40 10.60 13.52
N ILE A 188 -18.55 11.26 13.69
CA ILE A 188 -18.91 12.45 12.91
C ILE A 188 -17.89 13.56 13.12
N LEU A 189 -17.51 13.84 14.38
CA LEU A 189 -16.49 14.85 14.71
C LEU A 189 -15.14 14.53 14.04
N LEU A 190 -14.73 13.26 14.07
CA LEU A 190 -13.50 12.81 13.38
C LEU A 190 -13.54 13.16 11.88
N TYR A 191 -14.64 12.83 11.18
CA TYR A 191 -14.75 13.11 9.75
C TYR A 191 -14.92 14.60 9.42
N ILE A 192 -15.49 15.41 10.34
CA ILE A 192 -15.48 16.87 10.22
C ILE A 192 -14.02 17.37 10.27
N CYS A 193 -13.23 16.92 11.25
CA CYS A 193 -11.83 17.30 11.36
C CYS A 193 -11.02 16.87 10.12
N VAL A 194 -11.23 15.65 9.63
CA VAL A 194 -10.58 15.13 8.40
C VAL A 194 -10.98 15.97 7.18
N GLY A 195 -12.26 16.30 7.02
CA GLY A 195 -12.74 17.15 5.93
C GLY A 195 -12.13 18.55 5.97
N LEU A 196 -12.07 19.17 7.16
CA LEU A 196 -11.42 20.47 7.36
C LEU A 196 -9.91 20.42 7.07
N LEU A 197 -9.22 19.33 7.42
CA LEU A 197 -7.82 19.12 7.08
C LEU A 197 -7.63 19.07 5.56
N PHE A 198 -8.46 18.34 4.82
CA PHE A 198 -8.40 18.31 3.36
C PHE A 198 -8.56 19.70 2.75
N VAL A 199 -9.55 20.48 3.21
CA VAL A 199 -9.77 21.84 2.73
C VAL A 199 -8.59 22.76 3.11
N GLY A 200 -8.07 22.66 4.32
CA GLY A 200 -6.93 23.46 4.80
C GLY A 200 -5.67 23.18 3.99
N ILE A 201 -5.38 21.91 3.68
CA ILE A 201 -4.22 21.53 2.86
C ILE A 201 -4.44 21.97 1.40
N ALA A 202 -5.66 21.83 0.87
CA ALA A 202 -6.00 22.32 -0.47
C ALA A 202 -5.77 23.84 -0.58
N ALA A 203 -6.14 24.60 0.45
CA ALA A 203 -5.88 26.03 0.53
C ALA A 203 -4.38 26.34 0.61
N LEU A 204 -3.63 25.62 1.46
CA LEU A 204 -2.17 25.74 1.57
C LEU A 204 -1.51 25.56 0.20
N PHE A 205 -1.89 24.53 -0.55
CA PHE A 205 -1.36 24.26 -1.88
C PHE A 205 -1.83 25.32 -2.90
N GLY A 206 -3.12 25.64 -2.92
CA GLY A 206 -3.71 26.59 -3.84
C GLY A 206 -3.05 27.96 -3.76
N PHE A 207 -2.85 28.47 -2.55
CA PHE A 207 -2.25 29.79 -2.30
C PHE A 207 -0.72 29.79 -2.27
N SER A 208 -0.06 28.63 -2.22
CA SER A 208 1.41 28.55 -2.18
C SER A 208 2.02 29.09 -3.48
N LYS A 209 2.85 30.13 -3.36
CA LYS A 209 3.68 30.65 -4.44
C LYS A 209 4.98 29.86 -4.65
N LYS A 210 5.32 28.99 -3.71
CA LYS A 210 6.56 28.16 -3.76
C LYS A 210 6.42 26.96 -4.68
N LEU A 211 5.20 26.48 -4.90
CA LEU A 211 4.93 25.32 -5.75
C LEU A 211 4.81 25.75 -7.21
N PRO A 212 5.65 25.22 -8.12
CA PRO A 212 5.46 25.40 -9.55
C PRO A 212 4.15 24.74 -10.00
N SER A 213 3.57 25.20 -11.11
CA SER A 213 2.31 24.65 -11.61
C SER A 213 2.44 23.18 -12.04
N GLY A 214 3.60 22.79 -12.54
CA GLY A 214 3.86 21.46 -13.09
C GLY A 214 2.99 21.14 -14.31
N LYS A 215 2.56 22.19 -15.06
CA LYS A 215 1.81 22.02 -16.31
C LYS A 215 2.72 21.54 -17.42
N ASN A 216 2.21 20.62 -18.21
CA ASN A 216 2.79 20.24 -19.50
C ASN A 216 1.65 20.20 -20.53
N GLU A 217 1.71 21.14 -21.49
CA GLU A 217 0.70 21.30 -22.55
C GLU A 217 1.05 20.55 -23.84
N GLU A 218 2.13 19.76 -23.83
CA GLU A 218 2.51 18.98 -25.00
C GLU A 218 1.41 17.97 -25.35
N LYS A 219 1.04 17.96 -26.62
CA LYS A 219 0.07 16.97 -27.13
C LYS A 219 0.68 15.57 -27.03
N ILE A 220 -0.07 14.67 -26.44
CA ILE A 220 0.26 13.25 -26.40
C ILE A 220 -0.52 12.50 -27.49
N GLU A 221 0.07 11.42 -27.98
CA GLU A 221 -0.61 10.54 -28.91
C GLU A 221 -1.79 9.84 -28.23
N GLY A 222 -2.88 9.62 -28.95
CA GLY A 222 -4.02 8.85 -28.48
C GLY A 222 -3.62 7.42 -28.10
N ALA A 223 -4.00 6.97 -26.92
CA ALA A 223 -3.60 5.69 -26.35
C ALA A 223 -4.72 4.63 -26.43
N SER A 224 -5.39 4.52 -27.58
CA SER A 224 -6.57 3.65 -27.78
C SER A 224 -6.29 2.17 -27.56
N LYS A 225 -5.09 1.69 -27.96
CA LYS A 225 -4.69 0.29 -27.75
C LYS A 225 -4.43 -0.01 -26.27
N ALA A 226 -3.78 0.92 -25.55
CA ALA A 226 -3.60 0.81 -24.10
C ALA A 226 -4.95 0.79 -23.37
N LEU A 227 -5.86 1.71 -23.75
CA LEU A 227 -7.21 1.75 -23.19
C LEU A 227 -7.96 0.43 -23.40
N ARG A 228 -7.96 -0.08 -24.63
CA ARG A 228 -8.60 -1.38 -24.94
C ARG A 228 -8.02 -2.51 -24.10
N SER A 229 -6.69 -2.56 -23.95
CA SER A 229 -6.02 -3.58 -23.15
C SER A 229 -6.42 -3.50 -21.68
N LEU A 230 -6.43 -2.29 -21.09
CA LEU A 230 -6.82 -2.09 -19.69
C LEU A 230 -8.30 -2.38 -19.46
N LEU A 231 -9.20 -2.01 -20.39
CA LEU A 231 -10.62 -2.34 -20.29
C LEU A 231 -10.87 -3.85 -20.37
N ILE A 232 -10.12 -4.59 -21.21
CA ILE A 232 -10.19 -6.05 -21.27
C ILE A 232 -9.72 -6.66 -19.93
N ILE A 233 -8.58 -6.19 -19.39
CA ILE A 233 -8.09 -6.63 -18.07
C ILE A 233 -9.14 -6.35 -17.00
N THR A 234 -9.72 -5.14 -16.98
CA THR A 234 -10.78 -4.76 -16.03
C THR A 234 -12.00 -5.67 -16.12
N GLY A 235 -12.51 -5.90 -17.34
CA GLY A 235 -13.66 -6.78 -17.56
C GLY A 235 -13.40 -8.21 -17.09
N LEU A 236 -12.22 -8.75 -17.40
CA LEU A 236 -11.83 -10.08 -16.93
C LEU A 236 -11.65 -10.15 -15.41
N LEU A 237 -11.11 -9.09 -14.78
CA LEU A 237 -11.02 -9.00 -13.32
C LEU A 237 -12.41 -9.00 -12.67
N ILE A 238 -13.37 -8.25 -13.22
CA ILE A 238 -14.76 -8.27 -12.73
C ILE A 238 -15.33 -9.67 -12.80
N VAL A 239 -15.11 -10.38 -13.92
CA VAL A 239 -15.56 -11.79 -14.08
C VAL A 239 -14.89 -12.71 -13.06
N CYS A 240 -13.61 -12.52 -12.75
CA CYS A 240 -12.91 -13.32 -11.74
C CYS A 240 -13.34 -13.01 -10.31
N PHE A 241 -13.60 -11.74 -9.98
CA PHE A 241 -13.97 -11.35 -8.62
C PHE A 241 -15.45 -11.56 -8.28
N ALA A 242 -16.35 -11.49 -9.26
CA ALA A 242 -17.78 -11.70 -9.03
C ALA A 242 -18.10 -13.03 -8.33
N PRO A 243 -17.54 -14.19 -8.73
CA PRO A 243 -17.73 -15.45 -8.00
C PRO A 243 -17.14 -15.42 -6.59
N VAL A 244 -15.96 -14.79 -6.40
CA VAL A 244 -15.36 -14.66 -5.07
C VAL A 244 -16.30 -13.91 -4.13
N PHE A 245 -16.81 -12.76 -4.54
CA PHE A 245 -17.72 -11.97 -3.72
C PHE A 245 -19.08 -12.65 -3.51
N SER A 246 -19.64 -13.31 -4.53
CA SER A 246 -20.91 -14.04 -4.39
C SER A 246 -20.79 -15.23 -3.46
N SER A 247 -19.61 -15.88 -3.39
CA SER A 247 -19.39 -17.05 -2.56
C SER A 247 -19.53 -16.77 -1.05
N TYR A 248 -19.31 -15.53 -0.61
CA TYR A 248 -19.52 -15.13 0.79
C TYR A 248 -20.99 -15.07 1.20
N LYS A 249 -21.89 -14.94 0.22
CA LYS A 249 -23.35 -14.97 0.42
C LYS A 249 -23.97 -16.31 0.01
N SER A 250 -23.17 -17.33 -0.29
CA SER A 250 -23.65 -18.65 -0.66
C SER A 250 -24.29 -19.36 0.53
N GLU A 251 -25.19 -20.30 0.24
CA GLU A 251 -25.82 -21.15 1.27
C GLU A 251 -24.79 -21.84 2.16
N LYS A 252 -23.67 -22.31 1.58
CA LYS A 252 -22.57 -22.91 2.33
C LYS A 252 -21.93 -21.94 3.31
N ALA A 253 -21.69 -20.69 2.92
CA ALA A 253 -21.12 -19.67 3.79
C ALA A 253 -22.07 -19.35 4.97
N ILE A 254 -23.38 -19.23 4.70
CA ILE A 254 -24.41 -19.01 5.73
C ILE A 254 -24.46 -20.21 6.68
N GLN A 255 -24.39 -21.44 6.18
CA GLN A 255 -24.36 -22.64 7.04
C GLN A 255 -23.12 -22.68 7.93
N ILE A 256 -21.96 -22.25 7.43
CA ILE A 256 -20.73 -22.14 8.24
C ILE A 256 -20.94 -21.14 9.37
N LEU A 257 -21.42 -19.93 9.08
CA LEU A 257 -21.69 -18.88 10.08
C LEU A 257 -22.66 -19.36 11.17
N ASN A 258 -23.76 -20.01 10.77
CA ASN A 258 -24.74 -20.54 11.71
C ASN A 258 -24.13 -21.63 12.64
N LYS A 259 -23.26 -22.48 12.10
CA LYS A 259 -22.56 -23.52 12.90
C LYS A 259 -21.53 -22.89 13.84
N GLU A 260 -20.78 -21.88 13.41
CA GLU A 260 -19.85 -21.13 14.27
C GLU A 260 -20.56 -20.42 15.41
N GLU A 261 -21.75 -19.84 15.16
CA GLU A 261 -22.58 -19.25 16.21
C GLU A 261 -23.10 -20.31 17.21
N GLN A 262 -23.45 -21.50 16.71
CA GLN A 262 -23.84 -22.62 17.56
C GLN A 262 -22.68 -23.09 18.45
N ILE A 263 -21.46 -23.17 17.92
CA ILE A 263 -20.25 -23.51 18.71
C ILE A 263 -20.05 -22.48 19.82
N LYS A 264 -20.06 -21.18 19.51
CA LYS A 264 -19.92 -20.12 20.53
C LYS A 264 -20.96 -20.22 21.64
N LYS A 265 -22.21 -20.54 21.31
CA LYS A 265 -23.28 -20.77 22.31
C LYS A 265 -23.02 -22.00 23.17
N LEU A 266 -22.52 -23.09 22.59
CA LEU A 266 -22.21 -24.32 23.30
C LEU A 266 -20.98 -24.15 24.23
N GLU A 267 -19.96 -23.43 23.79
CA GLU A 267 -18.78 -23.10 24.60
C GLU A 267 -19.16 -22.25 25.83
N SER A 268 -20.07 -21.29 25.67
CA SER A 268 -20.56 -20.47 26.78
C SER A 268 -21.37 -21.27 27.83
N LEU A 269 -21.92 -22.42 27.43
CA LEU A 269 -22.73 -23.31 28.29
C LEU A 269 -21.93 -24.46 28.94
N VAL A 270 -20.61 -24.51 28.74
CA VAL A 270 -19.69 -25.60 29.22
C VAL A 270 -20.21 -27.00 28.84
N SER A 271 -20.87 -27.14 27.70
CA SER A 271 -21.63 -28.34 27.33
C SER A 271 -21.02 -29.07 26.14
N ASN A 272 -20.81 -30.36 26.29
CA ASN A 272 -20.56 -31.40 25.26
C ASN A 272 -19.46 -31.12 24.19
N SER A 273 -18.21 -31.44 24.53
CA SER A 273 -17.06 -31.43 23.59
C SER A 273 -17.29 -32.26 22.30
N ASN A 274 -18.07 -33.36 22.39
CA ASN A 274 -18.39 -34.20 21.23
C ASN A 274 -19.26 -33.47 20.18
N THR A 275 -20.22 -32.66 20.62
CA THR A 275 -21.10 -31.91 19.69
C THR A 275 -20.31 -30.79 19.01
N ILE A 276 -19.41 -30.13 19.72
CA ILE A 276 -18.51 -29.10 19.16
C ILE A 276 -17.61 -29.75 18.10
N ALA A 277 -16.98 -30.88 18.36
CA ALA A 277 -16.13 -31.59 17.42
C ALA A 277 -16.86 -32.00 16.13
N ILE A 278 -18.13 -32.41 16.23
CA ILE A 278 -18.97 -32.76 15.07
C ILE A 278 -19.25 -31.49 14.23
N LEU A 279 -19.61 -30.38 14.88
CA LEU A 279 -19.87 -29.10 14.21
C LEU A 279 -18.62 -28.55 13.53
N GLU A 280 -17.45 -28.64 14.18
CA GLU A 280 -16.16 -28.24 13.60
C GLU A 280 -15.83 -29.07 12.35
N ASN A 281 -16.02 -30.38 12.41
CA ASN A 281 -15.78 -31.25 11.25
C ASN A 281 -16.73 -30.96 10.08
N ASP A 282 -17.99 -30.65 10.38
CA ASP A 282 -18.95 -30.22 9.36
C ASP A 282 -18.57 -28.86 8.74
N ILE A 283 -18.07 -27.91 9.56
CA ILE A 283 -17.55 -26.63 9.07
C ILE A 283 -16.38 -26.85 8.13
N ILE A 284 -15.42 -27.71 8.47
CA ILE A 284 -14.28 -28.04 7.60
C ILE A 284 -14.75 -28.57 6.25
N LYS A 285 -15.70 -29.52 6.23
CA LYS A 285 -16.26 -30.10 4.99
C LYS A 285 -16.97 -29.09 4.11
N LEU A 286 -17.63 -28.09 4.69
CA LEU A 286 -18.30 -27.03 3.95
C LEU A 286 -17.33 -25.96 3.47
N ARG A 287 -16.31 -25.63 4.29
CA ARG A 287 -15.32 -24.60 4.04
C ARG A 287 -14.34 -24.99 2.95
N GLU A 288 -13.81 -26.22 2.97
CA GLU A 288 -12.76 -26.65 2.04
C GLU A 288 -13.12 -26.44 0.56
N PRO A 289 -14.27 -26.91 0.02
CA PRO A 289 -14.61 -26.69 -1.38
C PRO A 289 -14.85 -25.21 -1.72
N LEU A 290 -15.37 -24.43 -0.75
CA LEU A 290 -15.61 -22.99 -0.92
C LEU A 290 -14.29 -22.22 -1.03
N GLU A 291 -13.31 -22.58 -0.19
CA GLU A 291 -11.99 -21.95 -0.20
C GLU A 291 -11.18 -22.34 -1.45
N GLN A 292 -11.30 -23.59 -1.91
CA GLN A 292 -10.70 -24.02 -3.17
C GLN A 292 -11.27 -23.23 -4.37
N GLU A 293 -12.57 -23.03 -4.42
CA GLU A 293 -13.22 -22.24 -5.48
C GLU A 293 -12.71 -20.78 -5.46
N ARG A 294 -12.68 -20.14 -4.28
CA ARG A 294 -12.13 -18.78 -4.10
C ARG A 294 -10.67 -18.69 -4.54
N MET A 295 -9.85 -19.69 -4.18
CA MET A 295 -8.44 -19.76 -4.56
C MET A 295 -8.27 -19.81 -6.09
N VAL A 296 -9.09 -20.60 -6.78
CA VAL A 296 -9.05 -20.68 -8.25
C VAL A 296 -9.36 -19.33 -8.88
N TRP A 297 -10.44 -18.66 -8.45
CA TRP A 297 -10.84 -17.37 -9.01
C TRP A 297 -9.82 -16.26 -8.71
N LEU A 298 -9.25 -16.22 -7.52
CA LEU A 298 -8.18 -15.27 -7.16
C LEU A 298 -6.92 -15.52 -8.00
N SER A 299 -6.56 -16.79 -8.21
CA SER A 299 -5.42 -17.17 -9.06
C SER A 299 -5.64 -16.79 -10.51
N LEU A 300 -6.87 -16.94 -11.03
CA LEU A 300 -7.25 -16.47 -12.36
C LEU A 300 -7.16 -14.94 -12.45
N GLY A 301 -7.61 -14.22 -11.44
CA GLY A 301 -7.47 -12.75 -11.36
C GLY A 301 -6.01 -12.30 -11.41
N LEU A 302 -5.12 -12.95 -10.66
CA LEU A 302 -3.68 -12.73 -10.74
C LEU A 302 -3.14 -13.00 -12.15
N ALA A 303 -3.52 -14.14 -12.74
CA ALA A 303 -3.09 -14.51 -14.09
C ALA A 303 -3.56 -13.50 -15.15
N VAL A 304 -4.78 -12.96 -15.02
CA VAL A 304 -5.32 -11.92 -15.92
C VAL A 304 -4.42 -10.68 -15.91
N VAL A 305 -4.00 -10.20 -14.73
CA VAL A 305 -3.11 -9.04 -14.64
C VAL A 305 -1.75 -9.35 -15.26
N VAL A 306 -1.12 -10.43 -14.86
CA VAL A 306 0.22 -10.81 -15.32
C VAL A 306 0.23 -11.03 -16.83
N ILE A 307 -0.65 -11.88 -17.35
CA ILE A 307 -0.74 -12.21 -18.78
C ILE A 307 -1.16 -10.97 -19.58
N GLY A 308 -2.13 -10.21 -19.11
CA GLY A 308 -2.60 -8.99 -19.76
C GLY A 308 -1.49 -7.97 -19.94
N LEU A 309 -0.67 -7.73 -18.92
CA LEU A 309 0.49 -6.84 -19.00
C LEU A 309 1.60 -7.38 -19.91
N LEU A 310 1.91 -8.69 -19.86
CA LEU A 310 2.92 -9.30 -20.74
C LEU A 310 2.48 -9.30 -22.21
N VAL A 311 1.20 -9.53 -22.49
CA VAL A 311 0.63 -9.40 -23.85
C VAL A 311 0.72 -7.95 -24.33
N SER A 312 0.39 -6.98 -23.45
CA SER A 312 0.51 -5.57 -23.76
C SER A 312 1.96 -5.19 -24.07
N LEU A 313 2.93 -5.68 -23.30
CA LEU A 313 4.36 -5.50 -23.52
C LEU A 313 4.80 -6.06 -24.88
N SER A 314 4.36 -7.28 -25.21
CA SER A 314 4.71 -7.90 -26.49
C SER A 314 4.13 -7.13 -27.68
N ARG A 315 2.88 -6.70 -27.58
CA ARG A 315 2.18 -5.95 -28.64
C ARG A 315 2.73 -4.53 -28.80
N SER A 316 3.02 -3.82 -27.71
CA SER A 316 3.56 -2.46 -27.75
C SER A 316 4.97 -2.42 -28.33
N LYS A 317 5.80 -3.44 -28.07
CA LYS A 317 7.13 -3.58 -28.69
C LYS A 317 7.07 -3.77 -30.22
N LYS A 318 6.06 -4.54 -30.72
CA LYS A 318 5.89 -4.77 -32.16
C LYS A 318 5.35 -3.54 -32.89
N ASN A 319 4.45 -2.79 -32.29
CA ASN A 319 3.84 -1.59 -32.86
C ASN A 319 3.55 -0.59 -31.73
N PRO A 320 4.43 0.39 -31.50
CA PRO A 320 4.32 1.37 -30.42
C PRO A 320 3.13 2.33 -30.55
N THR A 321 2.68 2.59 -31.79
CA THR A 321 1.61 3.58 -32.08
C THR A 321 0.31 3.21 -31.38
N GLY A 322 -0.32 4.15 -30.68
CA GLY A 322 -1.60 3.98 -29.96
C GLY A 322 -1.48 3.37 -28.58
N TRP A 323 -0.26 3.22 -28.03
CA TRP A 323 -0.04 2.70 -26.66
C TRP A 323 0.24 3.82 -25.63
N GLY A 324 0.42 5.09 -26.06
CA GLY A 324 0.73 6.18 -25.14
C GLY A 324 1.95 5.85 -24.27
N ALA A 325 1.87 6.09 -22.96
CA ALA A 325 2.96 5.73 -22.05
C ALA A 325 3.32 4.23 -22.05
N MET A 326 2.36 3.32 -22.35
CA MET A 326 2.63 1.87 -22.40
C MET A 326 3.49 1.46 -23.63
N GLN A 327 3.89 2.37 -24.52
CA GLN A 327 4.92 2.09 -25.52
C GLN A 327 6.31 1.85 -24.89
N TYR A 328 6.54 2.34 -23.68
CA TYR A 328 7.81 2.21 -22.95
C TYR A 328 7.83 0.90 -22.14
N PRO A 329 8.69 -0.06 -22.50
CA PRO A 329 8.71 -1.38 -21.83
C PRO A 329 9.01 -1.32 -20.34
N GLN A 330 9.87 -0.37 -19.90
CA GLN A 330 10.17 -0.17 -18.48
C GLN A 330 8.92 0.21 -17.66
N LEU A 331 7.97 0.92 -18.26
CA LEU A 331 6.72 1.27 -17.58
C LEU A 331 5.82 0.04 -17.40
N ILE A 332 5.61 -0.78 -18.43
CA ILE A 332 4.74 -1.97 -18.31
C ILE A 332 5.32 -2.97 -17.30
N LEU A 333 6.64 -3.20 -17.33
CA LEU A 333 7.32 -4.01 -16.32
C LEU A 333 7.21 -3.38 -14.93
N GLY A 334 7.27 -2.04 -14.84
CA GLY A 334 7.07 -1.29 -13.61
C GLY A 334 5.65 -1.36 -13.07
N MET A 335 4.64 -1.38 -13.93
CA MET A 335 3.24 -1.64 -13.55
C MET A 335 3.13 -2.99 -12.83
N LEU A 336 3.70 -4.04 -13.41
CA LEU A 336 3.72 -5.35 -12.77
C LEU A 336 4.58 -5.33 -11.49
N ALA A 337 5.67 -4.56 -11.46
CA ALA A 337 6.51 -4.44 -10.26
C ALA A 337 5.79 -3.73 -9.11
N ILE A 338 5.03 -2.66 -9.35
CA ILE A 338 4.19 -2.01 -8.33
C ILE A 338 3.11 -2.98 -7.84
N PHE A 339 2.43 -3.69 -8.74
CA PHE A 339 1.42 -4.69 -8.38
C PHE A 339 1.98 -5.75 -7.43
N ILE A 340 3.13 -6.32 -7.77
CA ILE A 340 3.80 -7.37 -6.98
C ILE A 340 4.35 -6.80 -5.68
N TYR A 341 4.95 -5.60 -5.71
CA TYR A 341 5.52 -4.96 -4.53
C TYR A 341 4.44 -4.63 -3.49
N VAL A 342 3.37 -3.92 -3.89
CA VAL A 342 2.28 -3.60 -2.95
C VAL A 342 1.63 -4.88 -2.46
N GLY A 343 1.49 -5.86 -3.34
CA GLY A 343 0.96 -7.16 -2.97
C GLY A 343 1.78 -7.85 -1.88
N VAL A 344 3.10 -7.96 -2.01
CA VAL A 344 3.95 -8.63 -1.00
C VAL A 344 4.06 -7.83 0.30
N GLU A 345 4.14 -6.50 0.22
CA GLU A 345 4.18 -5.63 1.40
C GLU A 345 2.94 -5.83 2.27
N VAL A 346 1.76 -5.80 1.66
CA VAL A 346 0.49 -5.99 2.38
C VAL A 346 0.30 -7.46 2.79
N ALA A 347 0.65 -8.43 1.94
CA ALA A 347 0.45 -9.85 2.22
C ALA A 347 1.27 -10.33 3.43
N VAL A 348 2.55 -9.95 3.51
CA VAL A 348 3.38 -10.30 4.68
C VAL A 348 2.86 -9.57 5.92
N GLY A 349 2.56 -8.27 5.83
CA GLY A 349 2.08 -7.48 6.96
C GLY A 349 0.77 -7.97 7.55
N SER A 350 -0.21 -8.33 6.71
CA SER A 350 -1.52 -8.79 7.16
C SER A 350 -1.52 -10.23 7.70
N ASN A 351 -0.67 -11.11 7.15
CA ASN A 351 -0.58 -12.51 7.60
C ASN A 351 0.40 -12.72 8.77
N LEU A 352 1.21 -11.71 9.10
CA LEU A 352 2.17 -11.79 10.21
C LEU A 352 1.48 -12.02 11.57
N GLY A 353 0.33 -11.37 11.80
CA GLY A 353 -0.43 -11.53 13.04
C GLY A 353 -0.92 -12.97 13.25
N GLU A 354 -1.45 -13.59 12.23
CA GLU A 354 -1.89 -14.99 12.26
C GLU A 354 -0.70 -15.95 12.47
N TYR A 355 0.42 -15.67 11.82
CA TYR A 355 1.67 -16.41 12.03
C TYR A 355 2.12 -16.35 13.51
N LEU A 356 2.15 -15.16 14.12
CA LEU A 356 2.57 -14.98 15.51
C LEU A 356 1.60 -15.67 16.48
N LYS A 357 0.29 -15.63 16.21
CA LYS A 357 -0.72 -16.32 16.99
C LYS A 357 -0.51 -17.84 16.99
N HIS A 358 -0.29 -18.42 15.81
CA HIS A 358 -0.15 -19.87 15.66
C HIS A 358 1.20 -20.42 16.10
N GLN A 359 2.31 -19.71 15.81
CA GLN A 359 3.67 -20.22 16.05
C GLN A 359 4.22 -19.85 17.43
N MET A 360 3.76 -18.74 17.99
CA MET A 360 4.25 -18.24 19.28
C MET A 360 3.16 -18.17 20.36
N ASN A 361 1.94 -18.57 20.04
CA ASN A 361 0.76 -18.51 20.94
C ASN A 361 0.53 -17.10 21.54
N LEU A 362 0.82 -16.04 20.77
CA LEU A 362 0.64 -14.66 21.21
C LEU A 362 -0.83 -14.24 21.08
N ASN A 363 -1.32 -13.49 22.06
CA ASN A 363 -2.63 -12.85 21.97
C ASN A 363 -2.56 -11.53 21.18
N ALA A 364 -3.71 -10.93 20.89
CA ALA A 364 -3.81 -9.72 20.06
C ALA A 364 -2.97 -8.55 20.60
N SER A 365 -2.95 -8.33 21.92
CA SER A 365 -2.18 -7.25 22.55
C SER A 365 -0.66 -7.46 22.45
N GLN A 366 -0.22 -8.71 22.45
CA GLN A 366 1.18 -9.09 22.28
C GLN A 366 1.63 -9.06 20.80
N ILE A 367 0.69 -9.20 19.84
CA ILE A 367 0.96 -9.13 18.40
C ILE A 367 1.11 -7.67 17.95
N ALA A 368 0.37 -6.73 18.55
CA ALA A 368 0.34 -5.33 18.16
C ALA A 368 1.73 -4.66 18.02
N PRO A 369 2.70 -4.84 18.94
CA PRO A 369 4.03 -4.24 18.80
C PRO A 369 4.83 -4.78 17.59
N TYR A 370 4.64 -6.04 17.21
CA TYR A 370 5.27 -6.61 16.01
C TYR A 370 4.67 -6.02 14.73
N ALA A 371 3.34 -5.87 14.68
CA ALA A 371 2.67 -5.21 13.56
C ALA A 371 3.10 -3.74 13.44
N ALA A 372 3.18 -3.00 14.56
CA ALA A 372 3.68 -1.64 14.60
C ALA A 372 5.13 -1.54 14.08
N LEU A 373 5.99 -2.50 14.46
CA LEU A 373 7.38 -2.55 13.99
C LEU A 373 7.45 -2.90 12.50
N TYR A 374 6.61 -3.80 11.98
CA TYR A 374 6.57 -4.12 10.56
C TYR A 374 6.28 -2.88 9.71
N TRP A 375 5.19 -2.17 10.01
CA TRP A 375 4.83 -0.95 9.29
C TRP A 375 5.77 0.22 9.58
N GLY A 376 6.29 0.33 10.80
CA GLY A 376 7.32 1.29 11.18
C GLY A 376 8.66 1.05 10.46
N SER A 377 8.96 -0.18 10.09
CA SER A 377 10.17 -0.54 9.31
C SER A 377 10.21 0.14 7.94
N LEU A 378 9.05 0.42 7.34
CA LEU A 378 8.97 1.22 6.12
C LEU A 378 9.49 2.65 6.34
N MET A 379 9.19 3.27 7.49
CA MET A 379 9.71 4.59 7.85
C MET A 379 11.23 4.57 7.99
N ILE A 380 11.77 3.55 8.65
CA ILE A 380 13.22 3.41 8.92
C ILE A 380 13.99 3.47 7.59
N GLY A 381 13.62 2.67 6.60
CA GLY A 381 14.35 2.64 5.34
C GLY A 381 14.08 3.85 4.44
N ARG A 382 12.85 4.37 4.43
CA ARG A 382 12.50 5.58 3.67
C ARG A 382 13.27 6.81 4.17
N TRP A 383 13.44 6.97 5.49
CA TRP A 383 14.24 8.06 6.06
C TRP A 383 15.72 7.92 5.70
N ALA A 384 16.26 6.71 5.75
CA ALA A 384 17.64 6.47 5.33
C ALA A 384 17.88 6.82 3.85
N SER A 385 16.96 6.45 2.96
CA SER A 385 17.05 6.79 1.54
C SER A 385 16.87 8.30 1.28
N ALA A 386 16.02 8.98 2.07
CA ALA A 386 15.71 10.39 1.94
C ALA A 386 16.92 11.32 2.17
N ILE A 387 17.95 10.86 2.90
CA ILE A 387 19.18 11.65 3.17
C ILE A 387 19.80 12.16 1.86
N HIS A 388 19.76 11.35 0.81
CA HIS A 388 20.36 11.66 -0.46
C HIS A 388 19.53 12.63 -1.34
N ALA A 389 18.32 13.01 -0.89
CA ALA A 389 17.57 14.11 -1.49
C ALA A 389 18.16 15.50 -1.14
N PHE A 390 19.05 15.56 -0.14
CA PHE A 390 19.66 16.79 0.35
C PHE A 390 21.09 16.96 -0.17
N GLU A 391 21.46 18.20 -0.49
CA GLU A 391 22.82 18.57 -0.90
C GLU A 391 23.73 18.71 0.35
N LEU A 392 24.08 17.57 0.94
CA LEU A 392 24.97 17.49 2.11
C LEU A 392 26.38 17.05 1.68
N LYS A 393 27.38 17.38 2.52
CA LYS A 393 28.75 16.86 2.37
C LYS A 393 28.74 15.33 2.47
N GLU A 394 29.52 14.65 1.66
CA GLU A 394 29.56 13.18 1.63
C GLU A 394 29.82 12.56 3.03
N LYS A 395 30.76 13.13 3.82
CA LYS A 395 30.98 12.67 5.20
C LYS A 395 29.71 12.74 6.06
N THR A 396 28.92 13.81 5.92
CA THR A 396 27.65 13.98 6.64
C THR A 396 26.63 12.94 6.17
N LYS A 397 26.51 12.70 4.87
CA LYS A 397 25.60 11.66 4.32
C LYS A 397 25.96 10.29 4.87
N HIS A 398 27.26 9.93 4.93
CA HIS A 398 27.69 8.65 5.49
C HIS A 398 27.30 8.50 6.97
N ILE A 399 27.52 9.52 7.79
CA ILE A 399 27.12 9.49 9.20
C ILE A 399 25.60 9.35 9.33
N LEU A 400 24.84 10.16 8.59
CA LEU A 400 23.39 10.13 8.65
C LEU A 400 22.80 8.79 8.15
N THR A 401 23.41 8.13 7.16
CA THR A 401 22.98 6.81 6.67
C THR A 401 23.05 5.75 7.78
N ILE A 402 23.90 5.93 8.80
CA ILE A 402 23.95 5.07 9.99
C ILE A 402 22.98 5.56 11.06
N VAL A 403 23.04 6.86 11.39
CA VAL A 403 22.32 7.43 12.53
C VAL A 403 20.80 7.48 12.31
N VAL A 404 20.35 7.89 11.12
CA VAL A 404 18.91 8.11 10.85
C VAL A 404 18.09 6.82 10.96
N PRO A 405 18.49 5.65 10.41
CA PRO A 405 17.75 4.40 10.62
C PRO A 405 17.66 4.00 12.11
N LEU A 406 18.74 4.20 12.87
CA LEU A 406 18.76 3.88 14.31
C LEU A 406 17.84 4.79 15.11
N VAL A 407 17.83 6.09 14.80
CA VAL A 407 16.90 7.06 15.41
C VAL A 407 15.46 6.73 15.03
N ALA A 408 15.19 6.43 13.76
CA ALA A 408 13.86 6.05 13.30
C ALA A 408 13.36 4.76 13.98
N PHE A 409 14.25 3.78 14.15
CA PHE A 409 13.95 2.56 14.93
C PHE A 409 13.59 2.88 16.38
N GLY A 410 14.38 3.74 17.03
CA GLY A 410 14.09 4.23 18.39
C GLY A 410 12.75 4.95 18.50
N ILE A 411 12.38 5.75 17.48
CA ILE A 411 11.06 6.42 17.41
C ILE A 411 9.93 5.40 17.32
N VAL A 412 10.05 4.37 16.45
CA VAL A 412 9.03 3.33 16.33
C VAL A 412 8.83 2.61 17.66
N LEU A 413 9.91 2.17 18.31
CA LEU A 413 9.82 1.51 19.61
C LEU A 413 9.25 2.43 20.69
N GLY A 414 9.70 3.70 20.73
CA GLY A 414 9.22 4.70 21.67
C GLY A 414 7.72 4.97 21.56
N LEU A 415 7.21 5.16 20.33
CA LEU A 415 5.78 5.36 20.08
C LEU A 415 4.96 4.11 20.42
N THR A 416 5.47 2.91 20.12
CA THR A 416 4.82 1.65 20.48
C THR A 416 4.76 1.46 22.01
N SER A 417 5.82 1.82 22.71
CA SER A 417 5.86 1.80 24.18
C SER A 417 4.91 2.84 24.79
N LEU A 418 4.83 4.06 24.22
CA LEU A 418 3.87 5.09 24.64
C LEU A 418 2.42 4.67 24.44
N ALA A 419 2.15 3.79 23.47
CA ALA A 419 0.84 3.17 23.27
C ALA A 419 0.55 2.05 24.29
N GLY A 420 1.43 1.82 25.28
CA GLY A 420 1.23 0.84 26.36
C GLY A 420 1.69 -0.58 26.03
N HIS A 421 2.40 -0.79 24.91
CA HIS A 421 2.88 -2.12 24.54
C HIS A 421 4.30 -2.42 25.05
N ASP A 422 4.55 -3.67 25.44
CA ASP A 422 5.90 -4.14 25.75
C ASP A 422 6.72 -4.32 24.46
N VAL A 423 7.85 -3.65 24.38
CA VAL A 423 8.79 -3.68 23.25
C VAL A 423 10.09 -4.42 23.56
N SER A 424 10.22 -5.04 24.75
CA SER A 424 11.46 -5.66 25.22
C SER A 424 12.00 -6.74 24.25
N ASN A 425 11.10 -7.55 23.68
CA ASN A 425 11.44 -8.57 22.70
C ASN A 425 11.80 -8.01 21.29
N LEU A 426 11.71 -6.70 21.08
CA LEU A 426 11.98 -6.09 19.78
C LEU A 426 13.34 -5.40 19.68
N TYR A 427 14.07 -5.25 20.79
CA TYR A 427 15.38 -4.58 20.78
C TYR A 427 16.42 -5.29 19.89
N ALA A 428 16.43 -6.61 19.88
CA ALA A 428 17.37 -7.38 19.08
C ALA A 428 17.14 -7.23 17.56
N TYR A 429 15.97 -6.72 17.14
CA TYR A 429 15.69 -6.38 15.75
C TYR A 429 16.65 -5.33 15.15
N ILE A 430 17.42 -4.63 16.01
CA ILE A 430 18.49 -3.71 15.57
C ILE A 430 19.48 -4.42 14.61
N VAL A 431 19.66 -5.73 14.71
CA VAL A 431 20.49 -6.52 13.79
C VAL A 431 19.95 -6.42 12.36
N CYS A 432 18.63 -6.51 12.18
CA CYS A 432 17.99 -6.36 10.87
C CYS A 432 18.15 -4.93 10.32
N VAL A 433 18.09 -3.92 11.19
CA VAL A 433 18.35 -2.51 10.83
C VAL A 433 19.80 -2.32 10.37
N VAL A 434 20.76 -2.97 11.02
CA VAL A 434 22.18 -2.95 10.59
C VAL A 434 22.34 -3.61 9.22
N ILE A 435 21.69 -4.73 8.96
CA ILE A 435 21.70 -5.38 7.63
C ILE A 435 21.15 -4.42 6.56
N GLN A 436 20.07 -3.69 6.87
CA GLN A 436 19.51 -2.67 5.98
C GLN A 436 20.52 -1.56 5.69
N ILE A 437 21.23 -1.04 6.71
CA ILE A 437 22.28 -0.02 6.56
C ILE A 437 23.37 -0.51 5.62
N VAL A 438 23.85 -1.75 5.78
CA VAL A 438 24.81 -2.37 4.86
C VAL A 438 24.23 -2.44 3.44
N GLY A 439 22.95 -2.79 3.30
CA GLY A 439 22.24 -2.78 2.02
C GLY A 439 22.27 -1.41 1.32
N PHE A 440 22.10 -0.31 2.04
CA PHE A 440 22.22 1.05 1.49
C PHE A 440 23.63 1.38 1.00
N TYR A 441 24.67 1.01 1.74
CA TYR A 441 26.05 1.20 1.30
C TYR A 441 26.36 0.40 0.02
N LEU A 442 25.90 -0.84 -0.04
CA LEU A 442 26.05 -1.68 -1.22
C LEU A 442 25.26 -1.12 -2.43
N GLY A 443 24.10 -0.50 -2.18
CA GLY A 443 23.26 0.12 -3.20
C GLY A 443 23.88 1.36 -3.85
N LYS A 444 24.81 2.04 -3.17
CA LYS A 444 25.51 3.25 -3.65
C LYS A 444 24.55 4.35 -4.13
N ASN A 445 23.41 4.48 -3.51
CA ASN A 445 22.35 5.45 -3.88
C ASN A 445 21.91 5.37 -5.36
N LYS A 446 22.01 4.19 -5.97
CA LYS A 446 21.61 3.94 -7.37
C LYS A 446 20.29 3.18 -7.38
N PRO A 447 19.18 3.75 -7.89
CA PRO A 447 17.85 3.15 -7.74
C PRO A 447 17.75 1.69 -8.19
N ALA A 448 18.31 1.35 -9.35
CA ALA A 448 18.26 -0.01 -9.87
C ALA A 448 19.06 -1.00 -9.03
N ARG A 449 20.26 -0.58 -8.60
CA ARG A 449 21.14 -1.41 -7.77
C ARG A 449 20.58 -1.59 -6.36
N THR A 450 20.05 -0.51 -5.77
CA THR A 450 19.42 -0.54 -4.45
C THR A 450 18.20 -1.46 -4.48
N LEU A 451 17.33 -1.33 -5.49
CA LEU A 451 16.16 -2.20 -5.65
C LEU A 451 16.58 -3.68 -5.76
N MET A 452 17.59 -4.00 -6.55
CA MET A 452 18.09 -5.37 -6.71
C MET A 452 18.59 -5.95 -5.39
N ILE A 453 19.38 -5.19 -4.60
CA ILE A 453 19.92 -5.65 -3.32
C ILE A 453 18.79 -5.85 -2.31
N PHE A 454 17.87 -4.89 -2.20
CA PHE A 454 16.79 -4.98 -1.23
C PHE A 454 15.77 -6.07 -1.58
N SER A 455 15.51 -6.33 -2.88
CA SER A 455 14.69 -7.47 -3.27
C SER A 455 15.37 -8.81 -3.01
N LEU A 456 16.69 -8.91 -3.17
CA LEU A 456 17.44 -10.11 -2.76
C LEU A 456 17.41 -10.32 -1.23
N LEU A 457 17.56 -9.25 -0.44
CA LEU A 457 17.42 -9.32 1.01
C LEU A 457 16.00 -9.73 1.43
N GLY A 458 14.97 -9.21 0.74
CA GLY A 458 13.57 -9.62 0.95
C GLY A 458 13.32 -11.09 0.58
N LEU A 459 13.94 -11.58 -0.50
CA LEU A 459 13.91 -12.99 -0.88
C LEU A 459 14.55 -13.86 0.23
N ILE A 460 15.75 -13.51 0.68
CA ILE A 460 16.44 -14.23 1.75
C ILE A 460 15.61 -14.21 3.04
N ALA A 461 15.05 -13.06 3.40
CA ALA A 461 14.22 -12.91 4.59
C ALA A 461 12.96 -13.79 4.54
N THR A 462 12.25 -13.81 3.41
CA THR A 462 11.06 -14.67 3.27
C THR A 462 11.43 -16.14 3.29
N VAL A 463 12.55 -16.56 2.65
CA VAL A 463 13.03 -17.96 2.70
C VAL A 463 13.38 -18.35 4.13
N ILE A 464 14.16 -17.55 4.86
CA ILE A 464 14.45 -17.80 6.29
C ILE A 464 13.15 -17.86 7.08
N GLY A 465 12.21 -16.95 6.82
CA GLY A 465 10.94 -16.87 7.52
C GLY A 465 10.10 -18.13 7.43
N PHE A 466 10.02 -18.78 6.26
CA PHE A 466 9.21 -20.00 6.14
C PHE A 466 10.00 -21.31 6.34
N THR A 467 11.34 -21.26 6.42
CA THR A 467 12.17 -22.47 6.62
C THR A 467 12.69 -22.62 8.05
N THR A 468 12.69 -21.57 8.87
CA THR A 468 13.16 -21.58 10.26
C THR A 468 11.99 -21.39 11.22
N VAL A 469 12.23 -21.55 12.53
CA VAL A 469 11.22 -21.41 13.60
C VAL A 469 11.66 -20.40 14.67
N GLY A 470 10.72 -20.00 15.51
CA GLY A 470 10.98 -19.11 16.64
C GLY A 470 11.37 -17.69 16.23
N ILE A 471 12.19 -17.04 17.06
CA ILE A 471 12.50 -15.61 16.92
C ILE A 471 13.25 -15.27 15.61
N VAL A 472 14.03 -16.21 15.08
CA VAL A 472 14.75 -16.04 13.81
C VAL A 472 13.77 -15.88 12.65
N SER A 473 12.76 -16.76 12.59
CA SER A 473 11.70 -16.67 11.59
C SER A 473 10.89 -15.37 11.73
N VAL A 474 10.54 -15.00 12.96
CA VAL A 474 9.79 -13.76 13.24
C VAL A 474 10.57 -12.53 12.76
N TYR A 475 11.85 -12.41 13.13
CA TYR A 475 12.65 -11.25 12.71
C TYR A 475 12.91 -11.22 11.20
N ALA A 476 13.07 -12.39 10.58
CA ALA A 476 13.18 -12.49 9.14
C ALA A 476 11.92 -11.96 8.43
N LEU A 477 10.71 -12.39 8.86
CA LEU A 477 9.45 -11.90 8.30
C LEU A 477 9.20 -10.41 8.61
N LEU A 478 9.53 -9.93 9.81
CA LEU A 478 9.47 -8.51 10.15
C LEU A 478 10.38 -7.68 9.25
N SER A 479 11.59 -8.17 8.95
CA SER A 479 12.58 -7.45 8.13
C SER A 479 12.13 -7.27 6.68
N VAL A 480 11.12 -8.01 6.22
CA VAL A 480 10.48 -7.76 4.91
C VAL A 480 9.98 -6.31 4.83
N GLY A 481 9.42 -5.74 5.91
CA GLY A 481 9.05 -4.32 5.96
C GLY A 481 10.24 -3.38 5.74
N LEU A 482 11.42 -3.68 6.33
CA LEU A 482 12.66 -2.92 6.06
C LEU A 482 13.04 -2.97 4.59
N PHE A 483 12.97 -4.15 3.97
CA PHE A 483 13.40 -4.33 2.58
C PHE A 483 12.38 -3.80 1.57
N CYS A 484 11.09 -3.80 1.90
CA CYS A 484 10.04 -3.14 1.12
C CYS A 484 10.14 -1.61 1.11
N SER A 485 10.76 -1.00 2.11
CA SER A 485 10.75 0.45 2.38
C SER A 485 11.16 1.33 1.19
N ILE A 486 12.11 0.87 0.36
CA ILE A 486 12.65 1.64 -0.78
C ILE A 486 12.09 1.20 -2.14
N MET A 487 11.25 0.17 -2.18
CA MET A 487 10.82 -0.42 -3.45
C MET A 487 9.91 0.53 -4.22
N TRP A 488 8.91 1.12 -3.57
CA TRP A 488 8.05 2.12 -4.20
C TRP A 488 8.83 3.22 -4.90
N PRO A 489 9.70 3.99 -4.21
CA PRO A 489 10.42 5.09 -4.83
C PRO A 489 11.37 4.63 -5.95
N CYS A 490 12.03 3.48 -5.80
CA CYS A 490 12.90 2.95 -6.83
C CYS A 490 12.13 2.50 -8.07
N ILE A 491 11.04 1.74 -7.90
CA ILE A 491 10.21 1.27 -9.02
C ILE A 491 9.60 2.46 -9.76
N PHE A 492 9.06 3.46 -9.04
CA PHE A 492 8.50 4.67 -9.65
C PHE A 492 9.55 5.42 -10.48
N SER A 493 10.71 5.71 -9.89
CA SER A 493 11.79 6.42 -10.58
C SER A 493 12.26 5.68 -11.83
N LEU A 494 12.48 4.36 -11.74
CA LEU A 494 12.92 3.54 -12.86
C LEU A 494 11.87 3.42 -13.97
N SER A 495 10.59 3.34 -13.59
CA SER A 495 9.48 3.17 -14.52
C SER A 495 9.15 4.45 -15.28
N LEU A 496 9.29 5.62 -14.64
CA LEU A 496 9.03 6.92 -15.24
C LEU A 496 10.25 7.53 -15.94
N GLY A 497 11.45 6.97 -15.73
CA GLY A 497 12.67 7.43 -16.37
C GLY A 497 12.56 7.42 -17.90
N GLY A 498 12.85 8.56 -18.52
CA GLY A 498 12.84 8.72 -19.97
C GLY A 498 11.44 8.81 -20.63
N LEU A 499 10.34 8.89 -19.86
CA LEU A 499 8.99 9.00 -20.41
C LEU A 499 8.66 10.40 -20.93
N GLY A 500 9.41 11.44 -20.54
CA GLY A 500 9.17 12.83 -20.98
C GLY A 500 7.73 13.26 -20.76
N LYS A 501 7.04 13.67 -21.82
CA LYS A 501 5.64 14.15 -21.78
C LYS A 501 4.61 13.12 -21.28
N TYR A 502 4.98 11.83 -21.22
CA TYR A 502 4.09 10.77 -20.74
C TYR A 502 4.22 10.47 -19.24
N GLN A 503 5.00 11.24 -18.47
CA GLN A 503 5.22 10.98 -17.04
C GLN A 503 3.93 10.96 -16.22
N ALA A 504 3.00 11.89 -16.44
CA ALA A 504 1.72 11.93 -15.73
C ALA A 504 0.86 10.69 -16.05
N GLN A 505 0.78 10.31 -17.34
CA GLN A 505 0.07 9.09 -17.78
C GLN A 505 0.73 7.82 -17.22
N GLY A 506 2.06 7.76 -17.23
CA GLY A 506 2.83 6.65 -16.64
C GLY A 506 2.59 6.52 -15.14
N SER A 507 2.54 7.65 -14.42
CA SER A 507 2.20 7.65 -12.99
C SER A 507 0.79 7.10 -12.74
N ALA A 508 -0.21 7.50 -13.52
CA ALA A 508 -1.57 6.96 -13.40
C ALA A 508 -1.59 5.44 -13.56
N PHE A 509 -0.83 4.90 -14.51
CA PHE A 509 -0.73 3.44 -14.72
C PHE A 509 -0.04 2.72 -13.55
N LEU A 510 0.98 3.32 -12.94
CA LEU A 510 1.62 2.76 -11.74
C LEU A 510 0.67 2.78 -10.54
N ILE A 511 -0.05 3.89 -10.32
CA ILE A 511 -1.04 4.02 -9.24
C ILE A 511 -2.18 3.00 -9.40
N MET A 512 -2.63 2.75 -10.63
CA MET A 512 -3.62 1.71 -10.93
C MET A 512 -3.18 0.33 -10.39
N MET A 513 -1.88 0.03 -10.39
CA MET A 513 -1.33 -1.25 -9.97
C MET A 513 -1.24 -1.44 -8.44
N ILE A 514 -1.61 -0.44 -7.63
CA ILE A 514 -1.85 -0.61 -6.17
C ILE A 514 -2.86 -1.74 -5.90
N LEU A 515 -3.67 -2.09 -6.89
CA LEU A 515 -4.59 -3.23 -6.88
C LEU A 515 -3.92 -4.55 -6.42
N GLY A 516 -2.60 -4.69 -6.53
CA GLY A 516 -1.86 -5.85 -6.02
C GLY A 516 -2.09 -6.11 -4.54
N GLY A 517 -2.27 -5.05 -3.73
CA GLY A 517 -2.65 -5.13 -2.32
C GLY A 517 -4.04 -5.71 -2.06
N ALA A 518 -4.93 -5.74 -3.05
CA ALA A 518 -6.25 -6.36 -2.95
C ALA A 518 -6.27 -7.83 -3.43
N ILE A 519 -5.24 -8.29 -4.16
CA ILE A 519 -5.23 -9.62 -4.79
C ILE A 519 -4.27 -10.58 -4.10
N ILE A 520 -3.03 -10.17 -3.86
CA ILE A 520 -1.98 -11.07 -3.33
C ILE A 520 -2.21 -11.47 -1.87
N PRO A 521 -2.64 -10.56 -0.95
CA PRO A 521 -2.87 -10.94 0.44
C PRO A 521 -3.97 -12.00 0.62
N PRO A 522 -5.18 -11.87 0.00
CA PRO A 522 -6.17 -12.93 0.04
C PRO A 522 -5.69 -14.25 -0.56
N LEU A 523 -4.86 -14.19 -1.62
CA LEU A 523 -4.27 -15.38 -2.22
C LEU A 523 -3.33 -16.09 -1.24
N GLN A 524 -2.48 -15.35 -0.50
CA GLN A 524 -1.64 -15.91 0.54
C GLN A 524 -2.48 -16.48 1.70
N GLY A 525 -3.53 -15.77 2.14
CA GLY A 525 -4.44 -16.25 3.17
C GLY A 525 -5.08 -17.58 2.78
N LYS A 526 -5.58 -17.71 1.53
CA LYS A 526 -6.14 -18.98 1.05
C LYS A 526 -5.09 -20.08 0.91
N LEU A 527 -3.88 -19.75 0.49
CA LEU A 527 -2.78 -20.70 0.48
C LEU A 527 -2.45 -21.18 1.91
N SER A 528 -2.52 -20.29 2.91
CA SER A 528 -2.28 -20.64 4.31
C SER A 528 -3.30 -21.65 4.85
N ASP A 529 -4.56 -21.59 4.38
CA ASP A 529 -5.59 -22.57 4.74
C ASP A 529 -5.28 -23.99 4.19
N ILE A 530 -4.49 -24.08 3.09
CA ILE A 530 -4.16 -25.34 2.42
C ILE A 530 -2.85 -25.95 2.94
N ILE A 531 -1.79 -25.14 3.03
CA ILE A 531 -0.43 -25.61 3.35
C ILE A 531 0.08 -25.14 4.72
N GLY A 532 -0.72 -24.37 5.46
CA GLY A 532 -0.34 -23.74 6.73
C GLY A 532 0.21 -22.33 6.55
N ILE A 533 0.09 -21.52 7.61
CA ILE A 533 0.44 -20.09 7.57
C ILE A 533 1.93 -19.86 7.26
N GLN A 534 2.82 -20.61 7.88
CA GLN A 534 4.26 -20.41 7.71
C GLN A 534 4.76 -20.75 6.29
N PRO A 535 4.45 -21.91 5.68
CA PRO A 535 4.82 -22.19 4.31
C PRO A 535 4.18 -21.23 3.29
N SER A 536 3.04 -20.62 3.60
CA SER A 536 2.35 -19.68 2.68
C SER A 536 3.20 -18.44 2.33
N PHE A 537 4.19 -18.08 3.17
CA PHE A 537 5.13 -16.99 2.89
C PHE A 537 6.03 -17.24 1.67
N ILE A 538 5.99 -18.44 1.06
CA ILE A 538 6.63 -18.71 -0.24
C ILE A 538 6.16 -17.75 -1.33
N ILE A 539 4.91 -17.25 -1.25
CA ILE A 539 4.40 -16.21 -2.17
C ILE A 539 5.29 -14.97 -2.13
N GLY A 540 5.74 -14.57 -0.93
CA GLY A 540 6.68 -13.45 -0.78
C GLY A 540 7.98 -13.69 -1.55
N SER A 541 8.55 -14.89 -1.46
CA SER A 541 9.77 -15.24 -2.18
C SER A 541 9.58 -15.15 -3.71
N ILE A 542 8.46 -15.63 -4.24
CA ILE A 542 8.12 -15.53 -5.67
C ILE A 542 8.04 -14.06 -6.11
N CYS A 543 7.39 -13.22 -5.29
CA CYS A 543 7.30 -11.78 -5.54
C CYS A 543 8.68 -11.11 -5.58
N PHE A 544 9.56 -11.40 -4.63
CA PHE A 544 10.90 -10.83 -4.58
C PHE A 544 11.81 -11.30 -5.71
N ILE A 545 11.64 -12.54 -6.21
CA ILE A 545 12.33 -13.00 -7.42
C ILE A 545 11.97 -12.10 -8.60
N TYR A 546 10.68 -11.84 -8.81
CA TYR A 546 10.26 -10.94 -9.90
C TYR A 546 10.85 -9.53 -9.73
N LEU A 547 10.81 -8.95 -8.54
CA LEU A 547 11.34 -7.61 -8.28
C LEU A 547 12.86 -7.52 -8.54
N THR A 548 13.60 -8.57 -8.20
CA THR A 548 15.04 -8.69 -8.51
C THR A 548 15.27 -8.73 -10.03
N VAL A 549 14.50 -9.55 -10.74
CA VAL A 549 14.57 -9.67 -12.21
C VAL A 549 14.18 -8.36 -12.88
N PHE A 550 13.13 -7.69 -12.39
CA PHE A 550 12.72 -6.37 -12.86
C PHE A 550 13.84 -5.35 -12.75
N ALA A 551 14.47 -5.23 -11.57
CA ALA A 551 15.57 -4.30 -11.35
C ALA A 551 16.73 -4.53 -12.34
N PHE A 552 17.09 -5.79 -12.59
CA PHE A 552 18.16 -6.17 -13.51
C PHE A 552 17.81 -5.85 -14.98
N ILE A 553 16.58 -6.18 -15.42
CA ILE A 553 16.16 -5.95 -16.81
C ILE A 553 16.03 -4.45 -17.08
N VAL A 554 15.37 -3.69 -16.19
CA VAL A 554 15.12 -2.26 -16.39
C VAL A 554 16.43 -1.46 -16.33
N LYS A 555 17.38 -1.82 -15.45
CA LYS A 555 18.73 -1.26 -15.47
C LYS A 555 19.37 -1.33 -16.87
N ARG A 556 19.35 -2.53 -17.49
CA ARG A 556 19.90 -2.73 -18.82
C ARG A 556 19.17 -1.93 -19.91
N MET A 557 17.84 -1.81 -19.78
CA MET A 557 17.02 -1.06 -20.71
C MET A 557 17.30 0.44 -20.66
N LEU A 558 17.36 1.02 -19.46
CA LEU A 558 17.61 2.45 -19.27
C LEU A 558 19.04 2.83 -19.70
N ASN A 559 20.03 1.99 -19.40
CA ASN A 559 21.40 2.21 -19.85
C ASN A 559 21.51 2.23 -21.39
N LYS A 560 20.77 1.34 -22.10
CA LYS A 560 20.70 1.39 -23.57
C LYS A 560 20.03 2.64 -24.12
N GLN A 561 19.17 3.30 -23.33
CA GLN A 561 18.56 4.58 -23.66
C GLN A 561 19.46 5.79 -23.31
N GLY A 562 20.66 5.57 -22.79
CA GLY A 562 21.58 6.62 -22.33
C GLY A 562 21.21 7.23 -20.99
N LEU A 563 20.26 6.61 -20.26
CA LEU A 563 19.82 7.05 -18.94
C LEU A 563 20.58 6.25 -17.87
N ASN A 564 21.37 6.95 -17.08
CA ASN A 564 22.19 6.31 -16.05
C ASN A 564 21.48 6.37 -14.68
N PHE A 565 20.85 5.24 -14.31
CA PHE A 565 20.28 4.97 -12.99
C PHE A 565 21.13 3.96 -12.18
N GLU A 566 22.39 3.75 -12.62
CA GLU A 566 23.38 2.91 -11.90
C GLU A 566 23.91 3.58 -10.66
#